data_8756e6da54688d320770bb3f3bb33eb6
#
_entry.id   8756e6da54688d320770bb3f3bb33eb6
#
_cell.length_a   1.000
_cell.length_b   1.000
_cell.length_c   1.000
_cell.angle_alpha   90.00
_cell.angle_beta   90.00
_cell.angle_gamma   90.00
#
_symmetry.space_group_name_H-M   'P 1'
#
loop_
_entity.id
_entity.type
_entity.pdbx_description
1 polymer ?
#
loop_
_entity_poly.entity_id
_entity_poly.type
_entity_poly.pdbx_seq_one_letter_code
_entity_poly.pdbx_strand_id
1 'polypeptide(L)'
;MKILHISDLHIGKETDVDRWRTAEKLVRKIQRAWGNDADKPLVLITGDVVDDGTEVEYIEARRILRPLHRAGFQVAPLPGNHDYGWNGAHAQEKRFKLFKKYLLGIENRVSYPDVPYADNDVTVITLNSMHAETGFWDGLLADGELGSRQLDELDELITALRDERKKTHRIVVALHHHPFQFPDDPPLKKVKERIGHRLKDGEDLMKLLAGRIDALLFGHEHRHVDFSEPFDGHLFTKEFDIPCILSSGRSTDPGLPARVIILEGRRKPRVEPAPWSSRDKKGLSS
;
A
#
# COMPACT_ATOMS: atom_id res chain seq x y z
N MET A 1 7.59 7.40 15.12
CA MET A 1 7.32 7.57 13.69
C MET A 1 5.83 7.52 13.41
N LYS A 2 5.34 8.30 12.41
CA LYS A 2 3.97 8.24 11.90
C LYS A 2 3.97 7.85 10.44
N ILE A 3 3.05 6.97 10.03
CA ILE A 3 2.81 6.59 8.64
C ILE A 3 1.37 6.96 8.29
N LEU A 4 1.16 7.77 7.27
CA LEU A 4 -0.15 7.98 6.66
C LEU A 4 -0.32 6.94 5.56
N HIS A 5 -1.21 5.99 5.78
CA HIS A 5 -1.53 4.92 4.84
C HIS A 5 -2.71 5.33 3.95
N ILE A 6 -2.44 5.44 2.67
CA ILE A 6 -3.40 5.69 1.59
C ILE A 6 -3.16 4.68 0.47
N SER A 7 -4.15 4.45 -0.39
CA SER A 7 -4.10 3.47 -1.47
C SER A 7 -5.07 3.81 -2.60
N ASP A 8 -4.89 3.17 -3.75
CA ASP A 8 -5.86 3.09 -4.82
C ASP A 8 -6.37 4.47 -5.26
N LEU A 9 -5.44 5.37 -5.62
CA LEU A 9 -5.78 6.75 -6.00
C LEU A 9 -6.46 6.80 -7.38
N HIS A 10 -6.12 5.86 -8.28
CA HIS A 10 -6.64 5.75 -9.63
C HIS A 10 -6.70 7.10 -10.36
N ILE A 11 -5.57 7.81 -10.33
CA ILE A 11 -5.41 9.08 -11.04
C ILE A 11 -5.36 8.76 -12.54
N GLY A 12 -6.41 9.11 -13.26
CA GLY A 12 -6.49 8.78 -14.68
C GLY A 12 -7.83 9.18 -15.28
N LYS A 13 -8.40 8.37 -16.02
CA LYS A 13 -9.50 8.43 -16.96
C LYS A 13 -10.44 9.64 -16.92
N GLU A 14 -10.56 10.27 -18.08
CA GLU A 14 -11.46 11.43 -18.36
C GLU A 14 -12.94 11.20 -18.04
N THR A 15 -13.38 9.93 -17.93
CA THR A 15 -14.77 9.59 -17.58
C THR A 15 -15.07 9.80 -16.10
N ASP A 16 -14.03 9.96 -15.28
CA ASP A 16 -14.14 10.15 -13.84
C ASP A 16 -13.41 11.43 -13.41
N VAL A 17 -13.83 12.56 -14.00
CA VAL A 17 -13.26 13.90 -13.76
C VAL A 17 -13.12 14.23 -12.26
N ASP A 18 -13.88 13.55 -11.43
CA ASP A 18 -13.86 13.80 -10.00
C ASP A 18 -12.71 13.08 -9.26
N ARG A 19 -12.10 12.00 -9.80
CA ARG A 19 -11.03 11.27 -9.07
C ARG A 19 -9.75 12.06 -8.95
N TRP A 20 -9.22 12.63 -10.02
CA TRP A 20 -8.02 13.45 -9.93
C TRP A 20 -8.25 14.73 -9.10
N ARG A 21 -9.46 15.34 -9.17
CA ARG A 21 -9.85 16.44 -8.28
C ARG A 21 -9.92 15.98 -6.83
N THR A 22 -10.38 14.74 -6.60
CA THR A 22 -10.45 14.15 -5.27
C THR A 22 -9.05 13.84 -4.74
N ALA A 23 -8.13 13.36 -5.57
CA ALA A 23 -6.71 13.21 -5.20
C ALA A 23 -6.06 14.56 -4.85
N GLU A 24 -6.33 15.63 -5.61
CA GLU A 24 -5.90 16.98 -5.23
C GLU A 24 -6.49 17.44 -3.89
N LYS A 25 -7.77 17.14 -3.64
CA LYS A 25 -8.43 17.45 -2.36
C LYS A 25 -7.77 16.68 -1.21
N LEU A 26 -7.43 15.40 -1.42
CA LEU A 26 -6.70 14.59 -0.45
C LEU A 26 -5.34 15.21 -0.13
N VAL A 27 -4.54 15.55 -1.14
CA VAL A 27 -3.24 16.22 -0.99
C VAL A 27 -3.37 17.53 -0.19
N ARG A 28 -4.37 18.38 -0.51
CA ARG A 28 -4.64 19.60 0.27
C ARG A 28 -5.02 19.30 1.73
N LYS A 29 -5.75 18.22 2.00
CA LYS A 29 -6.08 17.82 3.38
C LYS A 29 -4.84 17.35 4.14
N ILE A 30 -3.96 16.58 3.51
CA ILE A 30 -2.68 16.16 4.09
C ILE A 30 -1.82 17.38 4.45
N GLN A 31 -1.67 18.32 3.53
CA GLN A 31 -0.92 19.55 3.78
C GLN A 31 -1.52 20.41 4.91
N ARG A 32 -2.85 20.54 4.97
CA ARG A 32 -3.52 21.28 6.05
C ARG A 32 -3.35 20.62 7.41
N ALA A 33 -3.29 19.28 7.44
CA ALA A 33 -3.16 18.54 8.70
C ALA A 33 -1.73 18.62 9.27
N TRP A 34 -0.70 18.54 8.41
CA TRP A 34 0.69 18.38 8.87
C TRP A 34 1.71 19.26 8.13
N GLY A 35 1.29 20.14 7.21
CA GLY A 35 2.22 20.93 6.41
C GLY A 35 3.21 21.76 7.22
N ASN A 36 2.79 22.25 8.39
CA ASN A 36 3.61 23.04 9.31
C ASN A 36 4.25 22.21 10.43
N ASP A 37 3.96 20.91 10.54
CA ASP A 37 4.53 20.07 11.58
C ASP A 37 6.00 19.78 11.28
N ALA A 38 6.83 19.77 12.31
CA ALA A 38 8.22 19.33 12.20
C ALA A 38 8.30 17.81 11.99
N ASP A 39 7.40 17.06 12.62
CA ASP A 39 7.29 15.59 12.56
C ASP A 39 6.15 15.18 11.62
N LYS A 40 6.42 15.28 10.32
CA LYS A 40 5.47 14.88 9.28
C LYS A 40 5.38 13.36 9.15
N PRO A 41 4.18 12.80 8.88
CA PRO A 41 4.08 11.37 8.57
C PRO A 41 4.77 11.03 7.25
N LEU A 42 5.34 9.84 7.16
CA LEU A 42 5.61 9.19 5.88
C LEU A 42 4.28 8.95 5.17
N VAL A 43 4.12 9.47 3.96
CA VAL A 43 2.94 9.19 3.13
C VAL A 43 3.22 7.93 2.33
N LEU A 44 2.66 6.80 2.77
CA LEU A 44 2.79 5.50 2.12
C LEU A 44 1.56 5.26 1.23
N ILE A 45 1.81 5.02 -0.06
CA ILE A 45 0.76 4.75 -1.06
C ILE A 45 0.88 3.30 -1.50
N THR A 46 -0.06 2.45 -1.08
CA THR A 46 -0.02 1.00 -1.34
C THR A 46 -0.63 0.61 -2.70
N GLY A 47 -0.11 1.21 -3.77
CA GLY A 47 -0.39 0.84 -5.15
C GLY A 47 -1.59 1.55 -5.79
N ASP A 48 -1.79 1.25 -7.06
CA ASP A 48 -2.81 1.81 -7.95
C ASP A 48 -2.86 3.33 -7.88
N VAL A 49 -1.68 3.94 -8.10
CA VAL A 49 -1.55 5.40 -8.11
C VAL A 49 -2.26 5.98 -9.32
N VAL A 50 -2.16 5.30 -10.48
CA VAL A 50 -2.84 5.65 -11.73
C VAL A 50 -3.82 4.56 -12.16
N ASP A 51 -4.67 4.83 -13.15
CA ASP A 51 -5.74 3.92 -13.57
C ASP A 51 -5.31 2.96 -14.70
N ASP A 52 -4.60 3.44 -15.70
CA ASP A 52 -4.21 2.66 -16.90
C ASP A 52 -2.68 2.62 -17.12
N GLY A 53 -1.88 3.21 -16.23
CA GLY A 53 -0.41 3.25 -16.34
C GLY A 53 0.11 4.03 -17.53
N THR A 54 -0.65 4.98 -18.06
CA THR A 54 -0.22 5.80 -19.20
C THR A 54 0.73 6.91 -18.77
N GLU A 55 1.57 7.40 -19.70
CA GLU A 55 2.51 8.48 -19.38
C GLU A 55 1.78 9.77 -18.95
N VAL A 56 0.62 10.05 -19.56
CA VAL A 56 -0.20 11.22 -19.23
C VAL A 56 -0.68 11.14 -17.77
N GLU A 57 -1.16 9.99 -17.35
CA GLU A 57 -1.61 9.77 -15.97
C GLU A 57 -0.46 9.91 -14.97
N TYR A 58 0.72 9.39 -15.29
CA TYR A 58 1.90 9.57 -14.43
C TYR A 58 2.36 11.03 -14.33
N ILE A 59 2.27 11.79 -15.41
CA ILE A 59 2.56 13.24 -15.39
C ILE A 59 1.57 13.93 -14.45
N GLU A 60 0.28 13.58 -14.53
CA GLU A 60 -0.75 14.12 -13.64
C GLU A 60 -0.55 13.68 -12.18
N ALA A 61 -0.29 12.41 -11.94
CA ALA A 61 -0.01 11.90 -10.60
C ALA A 61 1.18 12.65 -9.95
N ARG A 62 2.27 12.83 -10.70
CA ARG A 62 3.42 13.62 -10.27
C ARG A 62 3.02 15.08 -9.98
N ARG A 63 2.20 15.70 -10.82
CA ARG A 63 1.71 17.07 -10.62
C ARG A 63 0.91 17.17 -9.31
N ILE A 64 0.02 16.21 -9.07
CA ILE A 64 -0.86 16.17 -7.89
C ILE A 64 -0.06 15.92 -6.61
N LEU A 65 0.92 15.01 -6.64
CA LEU A 65 1.73 14.65 -5.46
C LEU A 65 2.86 15.65 -5.17
N ARG A 66 3.32 16.42 -6.17
CA ARG A 66 4.42 17.40 -6.02
C ARG A 66 4.26 18.37 -4.85
N PRO A 67 3.05 18.89 -4.50
CA PRO A 67 2.88 19.74 -3.34
C PRO A 67 3.27 19.09 -2.01
N LEU A 68 3.13 17.75 -1.85
CA LEU A 68 3.60 17.05 -0.66
C LEU A 68 5.13 17.10 -0.56
N HIS A 69 5.83 16.76 -1.64
CA HIS A 69 7.31 16.86 -1.69
C HIS A 69 7.81 18.28 -1.39
N ARG A 70 7.15 19.30 -1.97
CA ARG A 70 7.50 20.71 -1.71
C ARG A 70 7.26 21.12 -0.26
N ALA A 71 6.28 20.53 0.41
CA ALA A 71 6.00 20.75 1.82
C ALA A 71 6.91 19.90 2.75
N GLY A 72 7.87 19.15 2.19
CA GLY A 72 8.83 18.34 2.95
C GLY A 72 8.29 16.99 3.45
N PHE A 73 7.17 16.49 2.88
CA PHE A 73 6.75 15.13 3.16
C PHE A 73 7.64 14.14 2.41
N GLN A 74 7.97 13.03 3.06
CA GLN A 74 8.47 11.85 2.40
C GLN A 74 7.26 11.07 1.87
N VAL A 75 7.27 10.77 0.57
CA VAL A 75 6.20 10.04 -0.13
C VAL A 75 6.78 8.76 -0.70
N ALA A 76 6.22 7.62 -0.31
CA ALA A 76 6.68 6.29 -0.69
C ALA A 76 5.55 5.53 -1.41
N PRO A 77 5.40 5.69 -2.73
CA PRO A 77 4.48 4.88 -3.51
C PRO A 77 5.13 3.52 -3.83
N LEU A 78 4.34 2.45 -3.75
CA LEU A 78 4.66 1.16 -4.34
C LEU A 78 3.70 0.88 -5.51
N PRO A 79 4.04 0.00 -6.46
CA PRO A 79 3.18 -0.26 -7.61
C PRO A 79 2.04 -1.21 -7.27
N GLY A 80 0.86 -0.95 -7.90
CA GLY A 80 -0.25 -1.89 -7.98
C GLY A 80 -0.44 -2.43 -9.40
N ASN A 81 -1.48 -3.22 -9.62
CA ASN A 81 -1.73 -3.83 -10.92
C ASN A 81 -2.13 -2.81 -11.99
N HIS A 82 -2.86 -1.75 -11.65
CA HIS A 82 -3.21 -0.67 -12.58
C HIS A 82 -1.99 0.16 -13.01
N ASP A 83 -0.98 0.27 -12.16
CA ASP A 83 0.29 0.92 -12.50
C ASP A 83 1.07 0.16 -13.60
N TYR A 84 0.76 -1.12 -13.84
CA TYR A 84 1.30 -1.93 -14.93
C TYR A 84 0.44 -1.92 -16.20
N GLY A 85 -0.78 -1.39 -16.16
CA GLY A 85 -1.61 -1.19 -17.34
C GLY A 85 -3.09 -1.46 -17.15
N TRP A 86 -3.82 -1.31 -18.25
CA TRP A 86 -5.28 -1.29 -18.37
C TRP A 86 -5.97 -2.33 -17.48
N ASN A 87 -6.69 -1.85 -16.47
CA ASN A 87 -7.41 -2.65 -15.47
C ASN A 87 -6.56 -3.76 -14.80
N GLY A 88 -5.21 -3.58 -14.76
CA GLY A 88 -4.31 -4.62 -14.27
C GLY A 88 -4.16 -5.83 -15.18
N ALA A 89 -4.94 -5.93 -16.26
CA ALA A 89 -4.78 -6.96 -17.27
C ALA A 89 -3.61 -6.60 -18.21
N HIS A 90 -2.84 -7.60 -18.65
CA HIS A 90 -1.68 -7.41 -19.54
C HIS A 90 -0.61 -6.50 -18.94
N ALA A 91 -0.11 -6.84 -17.76
CA ALA A 91 0.99 -6.15 -17.08
C ALA A 91 2.15 -5.85 -18.07
N GLN A 92 2.58 -4.60 -18.13
CA GLN A 92 3.57 -4.14 -19.08
C GLN A 92 4.76 -3.50 -18.37
N GLU A 93 5.91 -4.13 -18.47
CA GLU A 93 7.18 -3.61 -17.94
C GLU A 93 7.48 -2.15 -18.38
N LYS A 94 7.09 -1.78 -19.62
CA LYS A 94 7.26 -0.40 -20.09
C LYS A 94 6.48 0.62 -19.26
N ARG A 95 5.33 0.24 -18.68
CA ARG A 95 4.51 1.11 -17.83
C ARG A 95 5.11 1.23 -16.45
N PHE A 96 5.66 0.14 -15.92
CA PHE A 96 6.42 0.18 -14.69
C PHE A 96 7.68 1.07 -14.79
N LYS A 97 8.31 1.17 -15.96
CA LYS A 97 9.38 2.16 -16.20
C LYS A 97 8.88 3.60 -16.04
N LEU A 98 7.64 3.88 -16.49
CA LEU A 98 7.02 5.19 -16.27
C LEU A 98 6.74 5.45 -14.79
N PHE A 99 6.21 4.45 -14.05
CA PHE A 99 6.05 4.52 -12.60
C PHE A 99 7.38 4.93 -11.93
N LYS A 100 8.46 4.21 -12.22
CA LYS A 100 9.80 4.53 -11.67
C LYS A 100 10.26 5.94 -12.03
N LYS A 101 10.11 6.33 -13.28
CA LYS A 101 10.52 7.65 -13.80
C LYS A 101 9.79 8.80 -13.11
N TYR A 102 8.46 8.72 -13.02
CA TYR A 102 7.63 9.83 -12.61
C TYR A 102 7.37 9.90 -11.10
N LEU A 103 7.28 8.76 -10.43
CA LEU A 103 6.91 8.68 -9.02
C LEU A 103 8.11 8.44 -8.10
N LEU A 104 9.09 7.64 -8.52
CA LEU A 104 10.29 7.37 -7.71
C LEU A 104 11.48 8.26 -8.09
N GLY A 105 11.44 8.91 -9.25
CA GLY A 105 12.53 9.75 -9.75
C GLY A 105 13.79 8.97 -10.15
N ILE A 106 13.68 7.63 -10.32
CA ILE A 106 14.80 6.73 -10.58
C ILE A 106 14.43 5.82 -11.75
N GLU A 107 15.04 6.03 -12.91
CA GLU A 107 14.70 5.25 -14.11
C GLU A 107 15.16 3.79 -14.07
N ASN A 108 16.25 3.46 -13.33
CA ASN A 108 16.96 2.21 -13.59
C ASN A 108 17.39 1.37 -12.35
N ARG A 109 17.03 1.70 -11.12
CA ARG A 109 17.64 1.04 -9.94
C ARG A 109 16.71 0.67 -8.79
N VAL A 110 15.41 0.67 -8.96
CA VAL A 110 14.55 0.13 -7.90
C VAL A 110 14.45 -1.37 -8.09
N SER A 111 15.01 -2.11 -7.17
CA SER A 111 14.72 -3.53 -6.94
C SER A 111 13.76 -3.66 -5.77
N TYR A 112 12.93 -4.66 -5.78
CA TYR A 112 12.10 -5.01 -4.65
C TYR A 112 12.61 -6.33 -4.05
N PRO A 113 12.64 -6.45 -2.72
CA PRO A 113 12.17 -5.51 -1.70
C PRO A 113 12.90 -4.16 -1.76
N ASP A 114 12.17 -3.04 -1.59
CA ASP A 114 12.74 -1.69 -1.47
C ASP A 114 12.56 -1.16 -0.04
N VAL A 115 13.48 -0.29 0.40
CA VAL A 115 13.44 0.32 1.73
C VAL A 115 13.31 1.85 1.58
N PRO A 116 12.10 2.36 1.33
CA PRO A 116 11.88 3.79 1.15
C PRO A 116 12.11 4.62 2.41
N TYR A 117 12.10 3.98 3.58
CA TYR A 117 12.36 4.63 4.85
C TYR A 117 13.08 3.69 5.84
N ALA A 118 14.15 4.19 6.43
CA ALA A 118 14.80 3.55 7.57
C ALA A 118 15.42 4.60 8.50
N ASP A 119 15.26 4.40 9.81
CA ASP A 119 15.96 5.13 10.86
C ASP A 119 16.44 4.15 11.96
N ASN A 120 16.79 4.67 13.13
CA ASN A 120 17.25 3.82 14.24
C ASN A 120 16.14 2.98 14.87
N ASP A 121 14.88 3.33 14.67
CA ASP A 121 13.73 2.76 15.37
C ASP A 121 12.74 2.03 14.44
N VAL A 122 12.70 2.40 13.14
CA VAL A 122 11.73 1.87 12.18
C VAL A 122 12.37 1.63 10.82
N THR A 123 12.04 0.51 10.19
CA THR A 123 12.28 0.26 8.76
C THR A 123 10.95 -0.03 8.07
N VAL A 124 10.68 0.66 6.97
CA VAL A 124 9.54 0.40 6.08
C VAL A 124 10.05 -0.29 4.83
N ILE A 125 9.53 -1.47 4.55
CA ILE A 125 9.88 -2.32 3.40
C ILE A 125 8.67 -2.34 2.46
N THR A 126 8.90 -2.07 1.20
CA THR A 126 7.86 -2.16 0.17
C THR A 126 8.14 -3.31 -0.78
N LEU A 127 7.08 -4.02 -1.18
CA LEU A 127 7.14 -5.15 -2.09
C LEU A 127 6.40 -4.82 -3.39
N ASN A 128 6.84 -5.41 -4.48
CA ASN A 128 6.17 -5.32 -5.76
C ASN A 128 5.43 -6.64 -6.04
N SER A 129 4.14 -6.65 -5.78
CA SER A 129 3.30 -7.84 -5.98
C SER A 129 2.95 -8.13 -7.45
N MET A 130 3.49 -7.35 -8.40
CA MET A 130 3.40 -7.60 -9.84
C MET A 130 4.74 -8.08 -10.44
N HIS A 131 5.73 -8.40 -9.59
CA HIS A 131 7.11 -8.66 -10.05
C HIS A 131 7.22 -9.90 -10.96
N ALA A 132 6.54 -10.98 -10.63
CA ALA A 132 6.54 -12.22 -11.41
C ALA A 132 5.47 -12.26 -12.52
N GLU A 133 4.49 -11.33 -12.52
CA GLU A 133 3.38 -11.28 -13.47
C GLU A 133 3.71 -10.58 -14.80
N THR A 134 4.98 -10.31 -15.10
CA THR A 134 5.38 -9.62 -16.35
C THR A 134 5.55 -10.57 -17.56
N GLY A 135 5.26 -11.86 -17.41
CA GLY A 135 5.31 -12.86 -18.48
C GLY A 135 4.12 -12.76 -19.45
N PHE A 136 4.30 -13.27 -20.69
CA PHE A 136 3.30 -13.18 -21.76
C PHE A 136 1.95 -13.84 -21.44
N TRP A 137 1.94 -14.81 -20.53
CA TRP A 137 0.74 -15.56 -20.13
C TRP A 137 0.25 -15.21 -18.71
N ASP A 138 1.11 -14.63 -17.87
CA ASP A 138 0.86 -14.45 -16.45
C ASP A 138 0.05 -13.17 -16.16
N GLY A 139 0.25 -12.10 -16.92
CA GLY A 139 -0.42 -10.80 -16.74
C GLY A 139 -1.87 -10.70 -17.23
N LEU A 140 -2.53 -11.83 -17.57
CA LEU A 140 -3.89 -11.84 -18.13
C LEU A 140 -4.98 -11.57 -17.08
N LEU A 141 -4.68 -11.73 -15.80
CA LEU A 141 -5.70 -11.90 -14.76
C LEU A 141 -5.60 -10.94 -13.57
N ALA A 142 -4.70 -9.95 -13.61
CA ALA A 142 -4.47 -8.99 -12.51
C ALA A 142 -4.18 -9.64 -11.12
N ASP A 143 -3.85 -10.94 -11.10
CA ASP A 143 -3.36 -11.62 -9.91
C ASP A 143 -1.98 -11.06 -9.54
N GLY A 144 -1.64 -11.04 -8.26
CA GLY A 144 -0.32 -10.66 -7.79
C GLY A 144 0.59 -11.86 -7.59
N GLU A 145 1.89 -11.67 -7.79
CA GLU A 145 2.93 -12.62 -7.42
C GLU A 145 4.24 -11.90 -7.12
N LEU A 146 4.85 -12.22 -5.96
CA LEU A 146 6.15 -11.67 -5.56
C LEU A 146 7.30 -12.41 -6.24
N GLY A 147 7.16 -13.72 -6.37
CA GLY A 147 8.18 -14.63 -6.84
C GLY A 147 9.21 -15.00 -5.77
N SER A 148 9.82 -16.19 -5.92
CA SER A 148 10.74 -16.76 -4.94
C SER A 148 11.92 -15.83 -4.63
N ARG A 149 12.49 -15.19 -5.64
CA ARG A 149 13.63 -14.29 -5.46
C ARG A 149 13.29 -13.11 -4.53
N GLN A 150 12.13 -12.47 -4.70
CA GLN A 150 11.75 -11.35 -3.84
C GLN A 150 11.45 -11.82 -2.41
N LEU A 151 10.88 -13.03 -2.25
CA LEU A 151 10.65 -13.64 -0.95
C LEU A 151 11.97 -13.97 -0.24
N ASP A 152 12.96 -14.54 -0.95
CA ASP A 152 14.28 -14.85 -0.40
C ASP A 152 15.01 -13.57 0.03
N GLU A 153 15.04 -12.54 -0.84
CA GLU A 153 15.66 -11.24 -0.52
C GLU A 153 14.96 -10.56 0.68
N LEU A 154 13.63 -10.71 0.82
CA LEU A 154 12.86 -10.22 1.96
C LEU A 154 13.22 -10.96 3.25
N ASP A 155 13.36 -12.28 3.19
CA ASP A 155 13.76 -13.12 4.33
C ASP A 155 15.14 -12.72 4.86
N GLU A 156 16.11 -12.58 3.97
CA GLU A 156 17.47 -12.13 4.30
C GLU A 156 17.45 -10.74 4.94
N LEU A 157 16.70 -9.80 4.36
CA LEU A 157 16.58 -8.42 4.87
C LEU A 157 15.97 -8.38 6.27
N ILE A 158 14.85 -9.09 6.51
CA ILE A 158 14.20 -9.12 7.82
C ILE A 158 15.10 -9.80 8.84
N THR A 159 15.80 -10.88 8.48
CA THR A 159 16.75 -11.59 9.34
C THR A 159 17.87 -10.64 9.77
N ALA A 160 18.52 -9.97 8.82
CA ALA A 160 19.57 -8.99 9.12
C ALA A 160 19.07 -7.86 10.05
N LEU A 161 17.86 -7.32 9.79
CA LEU A 161 17.28 -6.28 10.65
C LEU A 161 16.98 -6.78 12.06
N ARG A 162 16.58 -8.04 12.25
CA ARG A 162 16.32 -8.62 13.57
C ARG A 162 17.61 -8.93 14.32
N ASP A 163 18.67 -9.33 13.63
CA ASP A 163 19.97 -9.64 14.23
C ASP A 163 20.77 -8.38 14.59
N GLU A 164 20.78 -7.39 13.70
CA GLU A 164 21.61 -6.19 13.83
C GLU A 164 20.98 -5.07 14.66
N ARG A 165 19.64 -5.03 14.73
CA ARG A 165 18.92 -3.92 15.34
C ARG A 165 18.49 -4.25 16.77
N LYS A 166 18.19 -3.19 17.54
CA LYS A 166 17.62 -3.33 18.87
C LYS A 166 16.27 -4.08 18.81
N LYS A 167 15.94 -4.84 19.86
CA LYS A 167 14.62 -5.49 20.01
C LYS A 167 13.42 -4.54 19.92
N THR A 168 13.67 -3.22 20.04
CA THR A 168 12.66 -2.17 19.90
C THR A 168 12.46 -1.70 18.46
N HIS A 169 13.34 -2.13 17.54
CA HIS A 169 13.26 -1.74 16.14
C HIS A 169 11.99 -2.30 15.48
N ARG A 170 11.26 -1.45 14.79
CA ARG A 170 9.98 -1.79 14.14
C ARG A 170 10.19 -2.06 12.66
N ILE A 171 9.54 -3.10 12.17
CA ILE A 171 9.54 -3.46 10.76
C ILE A 171 8.11 -3.39 10.24
N VAL A 172 7.90 -2.57 9.22
CA VAL A 172 6.64 -2.44 8.51
C VAL A 172 6.83 -2.97 7.10
N VAL A 173 5.98 -3.88 6.67
CA VAL A 173 5.97 -4.39 5.30
C VAL A 173 4.72 -3.90 4.59
N ALA A 174 4.86 -3.43 3.36
CA ALA A 174 3.76 -2.95 2.55
C ALA A 174 3.81 -3.53 1.13
N LEU A 175 2.63 -3.89 0.60
CA LEU A 175 2.44 -4.38 -0.76
C LEU A 175 1.09 -3.91 -1.28
N HIS A 176 0.76 -4.21 -2.54
CA HIS A 176 -0.55 -3.84 -3.09
C HIS A 176 -1.60 -4.93 -2.88
N HIS A 177 -1.37 -6.14 -3.41
CA HIS A 177 -2.33 -7.23 -3.33
C HIS A 177 -2.46 -7.78 -1.90
N HIS A 178 -3.68 -8.13 -1.51
CA HIS A 178 -3.92 -8.73 -0.21
C HIS A 178 -3.32 -10.15 -0.14
N PRO A 179 -2.63 -10.49 0.96
CA PRO A 179 -1.89 -11.75 1.04
C PRO A 179 -2.72 -12.95 1.52
N PHE A 180 -3.97 -12.73 1.95
CA PHE A 180 -4.89 -13.76 2.42
C PHE A 180 -6.31 -13.49 1.95
N GLN A 181 -7.16 -14.52 1.98
CA GLN A 181 -8.56 -14.38 1.63
C GLN A 181 -9.34 -13.71 2.76
N PHE A 182 -10.25 -12.78 2.42
CA PHE A 182 -11.13 -12.20 3.43
C PHE A 182 -12.21 -13.20 3.84
N PRO A 183 -12.57 -13.32 5.14
CA PRO A 183 -13.52 -14.29 5.64
C PRO A 183 -14.93 -14.16 5.04
N ASP A 184 -15.37 -12.94 4.80
CA ASP A 184 -16.68 -12.61 4.21
C ASP A 184 -16.71 -12.71 2.68
N ASP A 185 -15.60 -13.10 2.08
CA ASP A 185 -15.58 -13.42 0.67
C ASP A 185 -16.40 -14.69 0.36
N PRO A 186 -17.15 -14.75 -0.76
CA PRO A 186 -17.94 -15.93 -1.11
C PRO A 186 -17.05 -17.17 -1.27
N PRO A 187 -17.52 -18.35 -0.84
CA PRO A 187 -16.73 -19.58 -0.93
C PRO A 187 -16.32 -19.92 -2.37
N LEU A 188 -15.20 -20.61 -2.52
CA LEU A 188 -14.48 -20.96 -3.77
C LEU A 188 -15.34 -21.49 -4.95
N LYS A 189 -16.62 -21.81 -4.76
CA LYS A 189 -17.51 -22.27 -5.85
C LYS A 189 -17.75 -21.21 -6.94
N LYS A 190 -17.42 -19.95 -6.72
CA LYS A 190 -17.48 -18.87 -7.71
C LYS A 190 -16.07 -18.47 -8.22
N VAL A 191 -15.19 -19.43 -8.40
CA VAL A 191 -13.79 -19.26 -8.78
C VAL A 191 -13.59 -18.37 -10.02
N LYS A 192 -14.53 -18.36 -10.96
CA LYS A 192 -14.43 -17.52 -12.17
C LYS A 192 -14.51 -16.00 -11.91
N GLU A 193 -15.09 -15.57 -10.79
CA GLU A 193 -15.23 -14.15 -10.43
C GLU A 193 -14.03 -13.62 -9.61
N ARG A 194 -13.10 -14.50 -9.23
CA ARG A 194 -11.94 -14.20 -8.38
C ARG A 194 -10.58 -14.27 -9.05
N ILE A 195 -10.57 -14.53 -10.32
CA ILE A 195 -9.37 -14.46 -11.14
C ILE A 195 -9.02 -12.97 -11.24
N GLY A 196 -7.84 -12.58 -10.78
CA GLY A 196 -7.39 -11.19 -10.81
C GLY A 196 -7.32 -10.45 -9.47
N HIS A 197 -7.60 -11.11 -8.36
CA HIS A 197 -7.68 -10.45 -7.04
C HIS A 197 -6.74 -11.00 -5.98
N ARG A 198 -5.92 -12.02 -6.29
CA ARG A 198 -5.19 -12.78 -5.29
C ARG A 198 -3.68 -12.63 -5.41
N LEU A 199 -2.98 -12.61 -4.28
CA LEU A 199 -1.55 -12.85 -4.23
C LEU A 199 -1.30 -14.37 -4.26
N LYS A 200 -0.69 -14.89 -5.33
CA LYS A 200 -0.49 -16.33 -5.55
C LYS A 200 0.38 -16.97 -4.47
N ASP A 201 1.44 -16.30 -4.08
CA ASP A 201 2.40 -16.70 -3.05
C ASP A 201 2.14 -16.04 -1.68
N GLY A 202 0.89 -15.62 -1.45
CA GLY A 202 0.48 -14.94 -0.21
C GLY A 202 0.65 -15.81 1.03
N GLU A 203 0.41 -17.12 0.95
CA GLU A 203 0.60 -18.05 2.07
C GLU A 203 2.08 -18.13 2.48
N ASP A 204 3.00 -18.19 1.51
CA ASP A 204 4.44 -18.22 1.77
C ASP A 204 4.91 -16.89 2.35
N LEU A 205 4.41 -15.76 1.84
CA LEU A 205 4.65 -14.45 2.42
C LEU A 205 4.17 -14.39 3.88
N MET A 206 2.95 -14.83 4.19
CA MET A 206 2.43 -14.77 5.56
C MET A 206 3.22 -15.65 6.52
N LYS A 207 3.67 -16.84 6.11
CA LYS A 207 4.56 -17.70 6.89
C LYS A 207 5.91 -17.02 7.17
N LEU A 208 6.47 -16.35 6.16
CA LEU A 208 7.73 -15.63 6.28
C LEU A 208 7.63 -14.45 7.28
N LEU A 209 6.51 -13.72 7.27
CA LEU A 209 6.32 -12.53 8.08
C LEU A 209 5.90 -12.81 9.53
N ALA A 210 5.31 -13.98 9.81
CA ALA A 210 4.74 -14.33 11.10
C ALA A 210 5.75 -14.16 12.26
N GLY A 211 5.37 -13.35 13.25
CA GLY A 211 6.19 -13.05 14.44
C GLY A 211 7.43 -12.18 14.16
N ARG A 212 7.65 -11.76 12.92
CA ARG A 212 8.89 -11.08 12.50
C ARG A 212 8.71 -9.62 12.14
N ILE A 213 7.48 -9.15 11.96
CA ILE A 213 7.17 -7.76 11.61
C ILE A 213 6.16 -7.16 12.57
N ASP A 214 6.04 -5.84 12.56
CA ASP A 214 5.17 -5.10 13.47
C ASP A 214 3.89 -4.63 12.77
N ALA A 215 3.93 -4.40 11.46
CA ALA A 215 2.76 -4.04 10.68
C ALA A 215 2.84 -4.54 9.24
N LEU A 216 1.68 -4.95 8.70
CA LEU A 216 1.46 -5.33 7.30
C LEU A 216 0.38 -4.44 6.71
N LEU A 217 0.70 -3.73 5.62
CA LEU A 217 -0.15 -2.72 5.00
C LEU A 217 -0.39 -3.05 3.52
N PHE A 218 -1.65 -3.02 3.06
CA PHE A 218 -1.97 -3.31 1.66
C PHE A 218 -3.21 -2.56 1.16
N GLY A 219 -3.55 -2.68 -0.13
CA GLY A 219 -4.68 -2.04 -0.81
C GLY A 219 -5.50 -3.01 -1.65
N HIS A 220 -5.73 -2.68 -2.93
CA HIS A 220 -6.27 -3.49 -4.02
C HIS A 220 -7.79 -3.72 -3.98
N GLU A 221 -8.34 -4.30 -2.93
CA GLU A 221 -9.77 -4.63 -2.82
C GLU A 221 -10.67 -3.41 -2.53
N HIS A 222 -10.10 -2.22 -2.46
CA HIS A 222 -10.80 -0.99 -2.10
C HIS A 222 -11.56 -1.08 -0.76
N ARG A 223 -11.18 -2.00 0.11
CA ARG A 223 -11.81 -2.26 1.40
C ARG A 223 -10.98 -1.64 2.52
N HIS A 224 -11.59 -0.76 3.28
CA HIS A 224 -10.94 -0.07 4.39
C HIS A 224 -11.12 -0.85 5.70
N VAL A 225 -10.34 -1.93 5.87
CA VAL A 225 -10.47 -2.87 6.99
C VAL A 225 -9.27 -2.79 7.94
N ASP A 226 -9.53 -2.88 9.23
CA ASP A 226 -8.54 -3.06 10.29
C ASP A 226 -8.63 -4.50 10.80
N PHE A 227 -7.74 -5.35 10.31
CA PHE A 227 -7.63 -6.75 10.74
C PHE A 227 -6.87 -6.92 12.07
N SER A 228 -6.43 -5.81 12.69
CA SER A 228 -5.86 -5.81 14.03
C SER A 228 -6.93 -6.01 15.12
N GLU A 229 -8.20 -5.81 14.75
CA GLU A 229 -9.38 -6.12 15.55
C GLU A 229 -10.09 -7.38 14.98
N PRO A 230 -10.95 -8.03 15.75
CA PRO A 230 -11.72 -9.18 15.25
C PRO A 230 -12.54 -8.80 14.01
N PHE A 231 -12.40 -9.58 12.93
CA PHE A 231 -13.13 -9.40 11.69
C PHE A 231 -13.81 -10.72 11.29
N ASP A 232 -15.12 -10.72 11.19
CA ASP A 232 -15.97 -11.89 10.90
C ASP A 232 -15.60 -13.15 11.72
N GLY A 233 -15.39 -12.97 13.02
CA GLY A 233 -15.04 -14.04 13.96
C GLY A 233 -13.55 -14.46 13.96
N HIS A 234 -12.73 -13.92 13.07
CA HIS A 234 -11.30 -14.19 12.99
C HIS A 234 -10.46 -13.10 13.66
N LEU A 235 -9.40 -13.51 14.34
CA LEU A 235 -8.40 -12.60 14.90
C LEU A 235 -7.07 -12.81 14.19
N PHE A 236 -6.90 -12.13 13.06
CA PHE A 236 -5.75 -12.26 12.16
C PHE A 236 -4.41 -11.95 12.82
N THR A 237 -4.37 -10.98 13.75
CA THR A 237 -3.14 -10.67 14.50
C THR A 237 -2.67 -11.84 15.36
N LYS A 238 -3.59 -12.69 15.84
CA LYS A 238 -3.23 -13.88 16.60
C LYS A 238 -2.89 -15.05 15.67
N GLU A 239 -3.58 -15.18 14.55
CA GLU A 239 -3.36 -16.23 13.57
C GLU A 239 -1.97 -16.10 12.92
N PHE A 240 -1.60 -14.88 12.54
CA PHE A 240 -0.34 -14.60 11.83
C PHE A 240 0.78 -14.06 12.73
N ASP A 241 0.51 -13.84 14.03
CA ASP A 241 1.47 -13.22 14.95
C ASP A 241 2.03 -11.89 14.42
N ILE A 242 1.17 -11.05 13.82
CA ILE A 242 1.50 -9.71 13.32
C ILE A 242 0.62 -8.70 14.05
N PRO A 243 1.20 -7.77 14.85
CA PRO A 243 0.43 -6.87 15.73
C PRO A 243 -0.53 -5.91 15.04
N CYS A 244 -0.25 -5.55 13.77
CA CYS A 244 -1.05 -4.60 13.01
C CYS A 244 -1.18 -5.07 11.55
N ILE A 245 -2.41 -5.28 11.07
CA ILE A 245 -2.69 -5.70 9.69
C ILE A 245 -3.81 -4.81 9.14
N LEU A 246 -3.53 -4.03 8.10
CA LEU A 246 -4.45 -3.03 7.56
C LEU A 246 -4.61 -3.14 6.05
N SER A 247 -5.86 -3.18 5.61
CA SER A 247 -6.23 -2.91 4.23
C SER A 247 -6.70 -1.45 4.10
N SER A 248 -6.16 -0.69 3.17
CA SER A 248 -6.68 0.63 2.83
C SER A 248 -7.70 0.52 1.71
N GLY A 249 -8.84 1.19 1.89
CA GLY A 249 -9.78 1.41 0.81
C GLY A 249 -9.27 2.46 -0.19
N ARG A 250 -10.02 2.67 -1.25
CA ARG A 250 -9.69 3.71 -2.24
C ARG A 250 -9.70 5.10 -1.58
N SER A 251 -8.52 5.71 -1.45
CA SER A 251 -8.36 6.98 -0.73
C SER A 251 -8.95 8.19 -1.44
N THR A 252 -9.43 8.00 -2.68
CA THR A 252 -10.20 8.99 -3.46
C THR A 252 -11.71 8.78 -3.38
N ASP A 253 -12.20 7.79 -2.65
CA ASP A 253 -13.63 7.61 -2.40
C ASP A 253 -14.21 8.72 -1.50
N PRO A 254 -15.55 8.89 -1.47
CA PRO A 254 -16.22 9.81 -0.56
C PRO A 254 -15.73 9.64 0.89
N GLY A 255 -15.42 10.76 1.55
CA GLY A 255 -14.83 10.72 2.90
C GLY A 255 -13.30 10.65 2.92
N LEU A 256 -12.63 10.34 1.80
CA LEU A 256 -11.18 10.25 1.68
C LEU A 256 -10.59 9.30 2.74
N PRO A 257 -10.92 8.00 2.72
CA PRO A 257 -10.48 7.06 3.74
C PRO A 257 -8.95 7.00 3.79
N ALA A 258 -8.41 7.16 4.99
CA ALA A 258 -6.98 7.08 5.28
C ALA A 258 -6.76 6.83 6.76
N ARG A 259 -5.65 6.19 7.12
CA ARG A 259 -5.27 5.92 8.51
C ARG A 259 -3.87 6.43 8.81
N VAL A 260 -3.66 6.78 10.06
CA VAL A 260 -2.34 7.09 10.60
C VAL A 260 -1.91 5.94 11.51
N ILE A 261 -0.79 5.33 11.19
CA ILE A 261 -0.15 4.30 12.01
C ILE A 261 0.95 5.01 12.82
N ILE A 262 0.91 4.87 14.14
CA ILE A 262 1.84 5.48 15.07
C ILE A 262 2.70 4.37 15.69
N LEU A 263 3.99 4.45 15.46
CA LEU A 263 5.00 3.50 15.92
C LEU A 263 5.86 4.17 17.01
N GLU A 264 5.66 3.76 18.25
CA GLU A 264 6.36 4.32 19.41
C GLU A 264 6.96 3.22 20.28
N GLY A 265 8.29 3.20 20.39
CA GLY A 265 9.02 2.26 21.22
C GLY A 265 8.56 0.81 21.04
N ARG A 266 8.28 0.10 22.16
CA ARG A 266 7.82 -1.31 22.16
C ARG A 266 6.31 -1.48 22.16
N ARG A 267 5.54 -0.40 22.16
CA ARG A 267 4.08 -0.50 22.22
C ARG A 267 3.53 -1.06 20.91
N LYS A 268 2.40 -1.79 20.99
CA LYS A 268 1.65 -2.21 19.78
C LYS A 268 1.43 -0.97 18.89
N PRO A 269 1.57 -1.08 17.56
CA PRO A 269 1.22 0.01 16.66
C PRO A 269 -0.18 0.54 16.96
N ARG A 270 -0.32 1.85 17.05
CA ARG A 270 -1.61 2.51 17.27
C ARG A 270 -2.14 3.00 15.94
N VAL A 271 -3.39 2.68 15.64
CA VAL A 271 -4.06 3.06 14.40
C VAL A 271 -5.10 4.14 14.71
N GLU A 272 -5.04 5.24 13.99
CA GLU A 272 -5.98 6.35 14.11
C GLU A 272 -6.56 6.70 12.73
N PRO A 273 -7.82 7.12 12.64
CA PRO A 273 -8.34 7.69 11.41
C PRO A 273 -7.57 8.98 11.08
N ALA A 274 -7.41 9.28 9.79
CA ALA A 274 -6.83 10.55 9.40
C ALA A 274 -7.67 11.72 9.94
N PRO A 275 -7.07 12.89 10.25
CA PRO A 275 -7.75 14.00 10.93
C PRO A 275 -9.00 14.52 10.22
N TRP A 276 -9.12 14.30 8.93
CA TRP A 276 -10.31 14.65 8.16
C TRP A 276 -11.39 13.56 8.14
N SER A 277 -11.05 12.28 8.41
CA SER A 277 -11.99 11.15 8.39
C SER A 277 -12.89 11.10 9.62
N SER A 278 -12.49 11.71 10.74
CA SER A 278 -13.26 11.72 11.99
C SER A 278 -14.40 12.76 12.02
N ARG A 279 -14.40 13.75 11.12
CA ARG A 279 -15.38 14.83 11.11
C ARG A 279 -16.67 14.47 10.37
N ASP A 280 -16.64 13.48 9.46
CA ASP A 280 -17.81 13.11 8.65
C ASP A 280 -18.77 12.15 9.39
N LYS A 281 -18.41 11.60 10.56
CA LYS A 281 -19.33 10.77 11.38
C LYS A 281 -20.45 11.55 12.09
N LYS A 282 -20.41 12.89 12.11
CA LYS A 282 -21.46 13.72 12.73
C LYS A 282 -22.56 14.17 11.75
N GLY A 283 -22.46 13.83 10.47
CA GLY A 283 -23.41 14.26 9.43
C GLY A 283 -24.35 13.17 8.89
N LEU A 284 -24.29 11.93 9.41
CA LEU A 284 -25.13 10.81 8.94
C LEU A 284 -26.12 10.30 10.00
N SER A 285 -26.42 11.10 11.03
CA SER A 285 -27.50 10.83 11.97
C SER A 285 -28.52 11.99 11.88
N SER A 286 -29.34 11.96 10.85
CA SER A 286 -30.66 12.59 10.84
C SER A 286 -31.46 12.05 9.65
#